data_dc00be1a7daefc0621af3e88c0fc0e36
#
_entry.id   dc00be1a7daefc0621af3e88c0fc0e36
#
_cell.length_a   1.000
_cell.length_b   1.000
_cell.length_c   1.000
_cell.angle_alpha   90.00
_cell.angle_beta   90.00
_cell.angle_gamma   90.00
#
_symmetry.space_group_name_H-M   'P 1'
#
loop_
_entity.id
_entity.type
_entity.pdbx_description
1 polymer ?
#
loop_
_entity_poly.entity_id
_entity_poly.type
_entity_poly.pdbx_seq_one_letter_code
_entity_poly.pdbx_strand_id
1 'polypeptide(L)'
;MLMALCALLASCGNNEKNQKTDAAAPVLTAVSPEPGATGVLVSTSSVVFSYDQNIKISLADQSRISITPEVTINSVNAYNNTITVSISGLEYATTYTVEVPEGAVNGFKSSQKAAAVARTSFTTENAPVDPGTDERLSDVAWDLAAALGLGWNMGNHMDAFNGTTPSETVWGNAKCTQATFTKLKQAGFKSVRIPVTWLDKIGPAPGYKIDEAWLDRVAEIVGYAEAAGLYAIVNTHHDECNNDGHWLNILAASVNPDTNESIKAEIKAVWTQIADRFKDKGEWLILESFNEIQDGGWGNSAAFRANPSVQCNVLNQWNQAFVDAVRATGGNNATRWLGVPTYAANPGFVDYFVMPSDPAGKMMLAFHCYDPYDFTIGDAQYSDWGHTGKAGNKANGSDEEYFKALFNKFTRNYVNKGIPVYIGEFGCSMRNKSDSRSWAFYKYYLEYVVKAAKTYGLPAFLWDNGAPGYGKECHGYINHGTGDYMGDSKEVVDIMTNAMNNASPAYTLETVYAKAPKN
;
A
#
# COMPACT_ATOMS: atom_id res chain seq x y z
N MET A 1 -36.92 -57.42 -19.74
CA MET A 1 -38.18 -57.96 -19.21
C MET A 1 -38.89 -56.86 -18.49
N LEU A 2 -39.80 -56.42 -19.01
CA LEU A 2 -41.20 -56.08 -19.28
C LEU A 2 -41.46 -54.66 -18.77
N MET A 3 -41.71 -53.68 -19.65
CA MET A 3 -43.00 -53.32 -20.29
C MET A 3 -44.19 -53.22 -19.34
N ALA A 4 -44.74 -52.01 -19.19
CA ALA A 4 -46.02 -51.55 -19.74
C ALA A 4 -46.33 -50.20 -19.08
N LEU A 5 -46.57 -49.18 -19.79
CA LEU A 5 -47.59 -48.67 -20.75
C LEU A 5 -48.83 -48.11 -20.05
N CYS A 6 -49.04 -46.81 -20.29
CA CYS A 6 -50.28 -46.04 -20.50
C CYS A 6 -51.39 -46.02 -19.45
N ALA A 7 -51.76 -44.79 -19.07
CA ALA A 7 -53.08 -44.25 -19.40
C ALA A 7 -53.16 -42.73 -19.27
N LEU A 8 -53.55 -42.07 -20.37
CA LEU A 8 -54.07 -40.69 -20.41
C LEU A 8 -55.44 -40.63 -19.71
N LEU A 9 -55.65 -39.60 -18.90
CA LEU A 9 -56.97 -39.00 -18.80
C LEU A 9 -56.81 -37.48 -18.70
N ALA A 10 -57.31 -36.82 -19.70
CA ALA A 10 -57.51 -35.39 -19.75
C ALA A 10 -58.58 -34.98 -18.74
N SER A 11 -58.29 -33.93 -17.98
CA SER A 11 -59.34 -33.14 -17.34
C SER A 11 -59.03 -31.68 -17.52
N CYS A 12 -59.98 -30.99 -18.12
CA CYS A 12 -60.01 -29.57 -18.40
C CYS A 12 -59.99 -28.72 -17.15
N GLY A 13 -59.29 -27.61 -17.26
CA GLY A 13 -59.77 -26.35 -16.72
C GLY A 13 -59.31 -25.98 -15.32
N ASN A 14 -58.23 -25.21 -15.24
CA ASN A 14 -58.34 -23.94 -14.52
C ASN A 14 -57.24 -22.99 -15.04
N ASN A 15 -57.70 -21.92 -15.66
CA ASN A 15 -56.88 -20.74 -15.94
C ASN A 15 -56.52 -20.07 -14.61
N GLU A 16 -55.49 -20.56 -13.95
CA GLU A 16 -54.75 -19.70 -13.02
C GLU A 16 -53.85 -18.81 -13.86
N LYS A 17 -54.32 -17.57 -14.03
CA LYS A 17 -53.47 -16.47 -14.44
C LYS A 17 -52.26 -16.46 -13.49
N ASN A 18 -51.09 -16.86 -13.97
CA ASN A 18 -49.82 -16.54 -13.38
C ASN A 18 -49.81 -15.00 -13.22
N GLN A 19 -50.26 -14.49 -12.09
CA GLN A 19 -49.88 -13.18 -11.65
C GLN A 19 -48.36 -13.23 -11.44
N LYS A 20 -47.59 -12.76 -12.45
CA LYS A 20 -46.23 -12.31 -12.21
C LYS A 20 -46.34 -11.32 -11.06
N THR A 21 -45.99 -11.72 -9.87
CA THR A 21 -45.69 -10.79 -8.79
C THR A 21 -44.58 -9.92 -9.34
N ASP A 22 -44.88 -8.65 -9.64
CA ASP A 22 -43.86 -7.68 -10.00
C ASP A 22 -42.84 -7.68 -8.87
N ALA A 23 -41.56 -7.92 -9.23
CA ALA A 23 -40.49 -7.86 -8.25
C ALA A 23 -40.50 -6.46 -7.59
N ALA A 24 -40.30 -6.41 -6.30
CA ALA A 24 -40.27 -5.16 -5.54
C ALA A 24 -39.31 -4.13 -6.14
N ALA A 25 -39.58 -2.85 -5.94
CA ALA A 25 -38.67 -1.79 -6.32
C ALA A 25 -37.31 -1.94 -5.59
N PRO A 26 -36.18 -1.57 -6.25
CA PRO A 26 -34.88 -1.59 -5.59
C PRO A 26 -34.85 -0.72 -4.34
N VAL A 27 -34.25 -1.23 -3.28
CA VAL A 27 -34.05 -0.52 -2.01
C VAL A 27 -32.56 -0.28 -1.80
N LEU A 28 -32.19 0.97 -1.47
CA LEU A 28 -30.82 1.33 -1.13
C LEU A 28 -30.40 0.62 0.17
N THR A 29 -29.23 -0.03 0.15
CA THR A 29 -28.69 -0.78 1.30
C THR A 29 -27.43 -0.16 1.89
N ALA A 30 -26.60 0.47 1.04
CA ALA A 30 -25.36 1.13 1.48
C ALA A 30 -24.96 2.24 0.50
N VAL A 31 -24.17 3.18 0.99
CA VAL A 31 -23.54 4.24 0.20
C VAL A 31 -22.10 4.42 0.68
N SER A 32 -21.19 4.70 -0.26
CA SER A 32 -19.81 5.06 0.06
C SER A 32 -19.41 6.29 -0.78
N PRO A 33 -18.86 7.37 -0.17
CA PRO A 33 -18.70 7.60 1.27
C PRO A 33 -20.02 7.55 2.05
N GLU A 34 -19.96 7.09 3.30
CA GLU A 34 -21.16 7.01 4.16
C GLU A 34 -21.75 8.39 4.43
N PRO A 35 -23.08 8.49 4.65
CA PRO A 35 -23.71 9.77 4.97
C PRO A 35 -23.13 10.39 6.25
N GLY A 36 -22.65 11.63 6.12
CA GLY A 36 -22.01 12.37 7.21
C GLY A 36 -20.53 12.09 7.39
N ALA A 37 -19.90 11.31 6.52
CA ALA A 37 -18.45 11.07 6.55
C ALA A 37 -17.69 12.40 6.49
N THR A 38 -16.62 12.54 7.27
CA THR A 38 -15.73 13.70 7.30
C THR A 38 -14.29 13.27 7.00
N GLY A 39 -13.46 14.20 6.50
CA GLY A 39 -12.09 13.90 6.15
C GLY A 39 -11.95 13.01 4.90
N VAL A 40 -12.97 13.00 4.06
CA VAL A 40 -12.92 12.29 2.78
C VAL A 40 -11.88 12.92 1.89
N LEU A 41 -10.96 12.13 1.35
CA LEU A 41 -9.87 12.63 0.51
C LEU A 41 -10.41 13.39 -0.72
N VAL A 42 -9.82 14.52 -1.05
CA VAL A 42 -10.18 15.26 -2.29
C VAL A 42 -9.86 14.46 -3.55
N SER A 43 -9.00 13.46 -3.45
CA SER A 43 -8.70 12.48 -4.51
C SER A 43 -9.76 11.38 -4.67
N THR A 44 -10.82 11.38 -3.85
CA THR A 44 -11.92 10.42 -3.99
C THR A 44 -12.54 10.53 -5.39
N SER A 45 -12.44 9.45 -6.16
CA SER A 45 -12.81 9.44 -7.57
C SER A 45 -14.19 8.84 -7.86
N SER A 46 -14.89 8.36 -6.83
CA SER A 46 -16.22 7.76 -7.01
C SER A 46 -17.09 7.81 -5.77
N VAL A 47 -18.40 7.87 -6.01
CA VAL A 47 -19.45 7.63 -5.01
C VAL A 47 -20.26 6.41 -5.45
N VAL A 48 -20.46 5.45 -4.53
CA VAL A 48 -21.09 4.17 -4.83
C VAL A 48 -22.38 4.02 -4.04
N PHE A 49 -23.48 3.71 -4.72
CA PHE A 49 -24.79 3.40 -4.14
C PHE A 49 -25.08 1.92 -4.35
N SER A 50 -25.30 1.15 -3.29
CA SER A 50 -25.60 -0.27 -3.33
C SER A 50 -27.07 -0.54 -3.03
N TYR A 51 -27.67 -1.46 -3.76
CA TYR A 51 -29.08 -1.83 -3.66
C TYR A 51 -29.24 -3.31 -3.25
N ASP A 52 -30.44 -3.68 -2.81
CA ASP A 52 -30.79 -5.04 -2.38
C ASP A 52 -30.94 -6.05 -3.53
N GLN A 53 -30.91 -5.58 -4.80
CA GLN A 53 -31.07 -6.37 -6.00
C GLN A 53 -30.30 -5.79 -7.18
N ASN A 54 -30.13 -6.61 -8.24
CA ASN A 54 -29.52 -6.12 -9.48
C ASN A 54 -30.37 -5.02 -10.12
N ILE A 55 -29.70 -3.97 -10.59
CA ILE A 55 -30.32 -2.75 -11.07
C ILE A 55 -29.85 -2.37 -12.48
N LYS A 56 -30.57 -1.42 -13.07
CA LYS A 56 -30.20 -0.73 -14.31
C LYS A 56 -30.61 0.74 -14.22
N ILE A 57 -29.92 1.59 -14.96
CA ILE A 57 -30.20 3.02 -15.09
C ILE A 57 -30.10 3.40 -16.56
N SER A 58 -31.06 4.19 -17.07
CA SER A 58 -31.03 4.69 -18.45
C SER A 58 -30.05 5.86 -18.59
N LEU A 59 -29.56 6.13 -19.80
CA LEU A 59 -28.72 7.30 -20.07
C LEU A 59 -29.42 8.62 -19.68
N ALA A 60 -30.73 8.71 -19.93
CA ALA A 60 -31.51 9.87 -19.54
C ALA A 60 -31.61 10.04 -18.02
N ASP A 61 -31.65 8.94 -17.26
CA ASP A 61 -31.70 8.99 -15.81
C ASP A 61 -30.30 9.22 -15.21
N GLN A 62 -29.23 8.76 -15.86
CA GLN A 62 -27.85 9.07 -15.47
C GLN A 62 -27.58 10.58 -15.45
N SER A 63 -28.09 11.31 -16.45
CA SER A 63 -27.92 12.76 -16.54
C SER A 63 -28.71 13.57 -15.50
N ARG A 64 -29.57 12.92 -14.71
CA ARG A 64 -30.33 13.51 -13.60
C ARG A 64 -29.60 13.41 -12.26
N ILE A 65 -28.53 12.63 -12.19
CA ILE A 65 -27.70 12.53 -10.97
C ILE A 65 -26.98 13.85 -10.79
N SER A 66 -27.00 14.36 -9.57
CA SER A 66 -26.44 15.67 -9.23
C SER A 66 -25.49 15.61 -8.05
N ILE A 67 -24.55 16.53 -8.03
CA ILE A 67 -23.63 16.77 -6.94
C ILE A 67 -23.64 18.25 -6.60
N THR A 68 -23.74 18.56 -5.33
CA THR A 68 -23.78 19.95 -4.84
C THR A 68 -22.79 20.09 -3.67
N PRO A 69 -21.83 21.04 -3.70
CA PRO A 69 -21.48 21.92 -4.83
C PRO A 69 -21.13 21.14 -6.10
N GLU A 70 -21.23 21.82 -7.25
CA GLU A 70 -21.00 21.20 -8.56
C GLU A 70 -19.53 20.75 -8.73
N VAL A 71 -19.36 19.52 -9.18
CA VAL A 71 -18.07 18.93 -9.57
C VAL A 71 -18.24 18.20 -10.89
N THR A 72 -17.16 17.81 -11.53
CA THR A 72 -17.23 17.03 -12.76
C THR A 72 -17.68 15.60 -12.48
N ILE A 73 -18.82 15.18 -13.06
CA ILE A 73 -19.22 13.78 -13.15
C ILE A 73 -18.60 13.21 -14.43
N ASN A 74 -17.60 12.35 -14.28
CA ASN A 74 -16.88 11.74 -15.40
C ASN A 74 -17.68 10.60 -16.05
N SER A 75 -18.37 9.80 -15.26
CA SER A 75 -19.25 8.73 -15.73
C SER A 75 -20.20 8.26 -14.64
N VAL A 76 -21.29 7.62 -15.08
CA VAL A 76 -22.22 6.89 -14.20
C VAL A 76 -22.38 5.49 -14.76
N ASN A 77 -22.06 4.47 -13.96
CA ASN A 77 -22.15 3.07 -14.35
C ASN A 77 -23.02 2.29 -13.39
N ALA A 78 -23.92 1.45 -13.93
CA ALA A 78 -24.64 0.46 -13.14
C ALA A 78 -24.09 -0.93 -13.44
N TYR A 79 -23.66 -1.63 -12.39
CA TYR A 79 -23.18 -3.00 -12.50
C TYR A 79 -23.71 -3.84 -11.33
N ASN A 80 -24.33 -4.98 -11.64
CA ASN A 80 -25.02 -5.80 -10.65
C ASN A 80 -26.00 -4.98 -9.81
N ASN A 81 -25.75 -4.82 -8.53
CA ASN A 81 -26.57 -4.11 -7.56
C ASN A 81 -26.01 -2.73 -7.18
N THR A 82 -25.03 -2.19 -7.92
CA THR A 82 -24.39 -0.91 -7.60
C THR A 82 -24.54 0.11 -8.71
N ILE A 83 -24.62 1.39 -8.32
CA ILE A 83 -24.35 2.55 -9.18
C ILE A 83 -23.04 3.16 -8.69
N THR A 84 -22.09 3.31 -9.60
CA THR A 84 -20.84 4.04 -9.38
C THR A 84 -20.90 5.36 -10.15
N VAL A 85 -20.85 6.47 -9.43
CA VAL A 85 -20.73 7.82 -9.95
C VAL A 85 -19.26 8.21 -9.88
N SER A 86 -18.57 8.22 -11.00
CA SER A 86 -17.16 8.64 -11.06
C SER A 86 -17.08 10.15 -11.12
N ILE A 87 -16.26 10.75 -10.26
CA ILE A 87 -16.19 12.19 -10.05
C ILE A 87 -14.74 12.69 -10.05
N SER A 88 -14.58 14.00 -10.27
CA SER A 88 -13.31 14.69 -10.11
C SER A 88 -13.55 16.17 -9.81
N GLY A 89 -12.56 16.84 -9.18
CA GLY A 89 -12.64 18.25 -8.86
C GLY A 89 -13.26 18.53 -7.48
N LEU A 90 -13.13 17.61 -6.53
CA LEU A 90 -13.47 17.89 -5.14
C LEU A 90 -12.50 18.94 -4.56
N GLU A 91 -13.03 19.90 -3.80
CA GLU A 91 -12.26 20.92 -3.08
C GLU A 91 -12.12 20.56 -1.60
N TYR A 92 -11.09 21.06 -0.95
CA TYR A 92 -10.84 20.86 0.49
C TYR A 92 -11.93 21.50 1.36
N ALA A 93 -12.13 20.96 2.56
CA ALA A 93 -13.04 21.45 3.60
C ALA A 93 -14.47 21.72 3.09
N THR A 94 -14.90 21.01 2.06
CA THR A 94 -16.15 21.23 1.37
C THR A 94 -17.12 20.07 1.60
N THR A 95 -18.37 20.40 1.94
CA THR A 95 -19.42 19.39 2.11
C THR A 95 -20.15 19.18 0.80
N TYR A 96 -20.06 17.97 0.25
CA TYR A 96 -20.75 17.56 -0.96
C TYR A 96 -22.00 16.74 -0.63
N THR A 97 -23.03 16.93 -1.42
CA THR A 97 -24.22 16.07 -1.43
C THR A 97 -24.39 15.48 -2.83
N VAL A 98 -24.43 14.15 -2.90
CA VAL A 98 -24.67 13.40 -4.15
C VAL A 98 -26.06 12.80 -4.10
N GLU A 99 -26.83 13.00 -5.17
CA GLU A 99 -28.21 12.57 -5.24
C GLU A 99 -28.48 11.76 -6.50
N VAL A 100 -29.00 10.55 -6.32
CA VAL A 100 -29.65 9.74 -7.35
C VAL A 100 -31.15 9.95 -7.19
N PRO A 101 -31.83 10.64 -8.15
CA PRO A 101 -33.20 11.09 -7.94
C PRO A 101 -34.20 9.93 -7.94
N GLU A 102 -35.37 10.19 -7.34
CA GLU A 102 -36.50 9.26 -7.34
C GLU A 102 -36.82 8.78 -8.77
N GLY A 103 -37.05 7.49 -8.90
CA GLY A 103 -37.40 6.85 -10.16
C GLY A 103 -36.30 6.75 -11.20
N ALA A 104 -35.04 7.09 -10.87
CA ALA A 104 -33.90 6.94 -11.80
C ALA A 104 -33.41 5.48 -11.90
N VAL A 105 -33.57 4.70 -10.84
CA VAL A 105 -33.09 3.32 -10.76
C VAL A 105 -34.20 2.31 -10.95
N ASN A 106 -34.01 1.34 -11.84
CA ASN A 106 -34.94 0.27 -12.09
C ASN A 106 -34.34 -1.08 -11.63
N GLY A 107 -35.15 -1.99 -11.16
CA GLY A 107 -34.76 -3.38 -11.02
C GLY A 107 -34.36 -3.98 -12.37
N PHE A 108 -33.31 -4.79 -12.40
CA PHE A 108 -32.81 -5.37 -13.66
C PHE A 108 -33.83 -6.28 -14.36
N LYS A 109 -34.59 -7.07 -13.56
CA LYS A 109 -35.62 -7.98 -14.04
C LYS A 109 -37.06 -7.43 -13.87
N SER A 110 -37.22 -6.21 -13.42
CA SER A 110 -38.47 -5.58 -13.09
C SER A 110 -38.59 -4.22 -13.78
N SER A 111 -39.80 -3.76 -14.03
CA SER A 111 -40.07 -2.40 -14.46
C SER A 111 -40.28 -1.44 -13.27
N GLN A 112 -40.26 -1.96 -12.06
CA GLN A 112 -40.43 -1.17 -10.84
C GLN A 112 -39.22 -0.26 -10.64
N LYS A 113 -39.51 0.99 -10.35
CA LYS A 113 -38.52 2.04 -10.11
C LYS A 113 -38.31 2.22 -8.63
N ALA A 114 -37.08 2.54 -8.23
CA ALA A 114 -36.81 2.95 -6.86
C ALA A 114 -37.64 4.19 -6.53
N ALA A 115 -38.50 4.06 -5.54
CA ALA A 115 -39.43 5.11 -5.15
C ALA A 115 -38.78 6.19 -4.27
N ALA A 116 -37.60 5.90 -3.70
CA ALA A 116 -36.88 6.83 -2.82
C ALA A 116 -35.68 7.44 -3.51
N VAL A 117 -35.41 8.70 -3.22
CA VAL A 117 -34.15 9.37 -3.54
C VAL A 117 -33.04 8.68 -2.78
N ALA A 118 -31.98 8.28 -3.48
CA ALA A 118 -30.74 7.84 -2.84
C ALA A 118 -29.78 9.04 -2.70
N ARG A 119 -29.33 9.30 -1.48
CA ARG A 119 -28.50 10.49 -1.18
C ARG A 119 -27.41 10.14 -0.18
N THR A 120 -26.22 10.70 -0.41
CA THR A 120 -25.17 10.79 0.60
C THR A 120 -24.67 12.22 0.70
N SER A 121 -24.18 12.59 1.89
CA SER A 121 -23.46 13.84 2.09
C SER A 121 -22.18 13.54 2.85
N PHE A 122 -21.07 14.07 2.39
CA PHE A 122 -19.76 13.90 3.03
C PHE A 122 -18.97 15.21 2.96
N THR A 123 -18.04 15.38 3.91
CA THR A 123 -17.17 16.56 3.93
C THR A 123 -15.74 16.11 3.62
N THR A 124 -15.11 16.78 2.67
CA THR A 124 -13.73 16.52 2.33
C THR A 124 -12.79 16.97 3.45
N GLU A 125 -11.59 16.40 3.41
CA GLU A 125 -10.50 16.79 4.31
C GLU A 125 -10.16 18.28 4.19
N ASN A 126 -9.51 18.82 5.23
CA ASN A 126 -8.98 20.17 5.17
C ASN A 126 -7.80 20.22 4.20
N ALA A 127 -7.60 21.40 3.56
CA ALA A 127 -6.42 21.61 2.74
C ALA A 127 -5.14 21.24 3.53
N PRO A 128 -4.17 20.58 2.88
CA PRO A 128 -2.87 20.34 3.50
C PRO A 128 -2.32 21.69 3.98
N VAL A 129 -2.22 21.84 5.28
CA VAL A 129 -1.42 22.95 5.83
C VAL A 129 0.02 22.53 5.56
N ASP A 130 0.81 23.40 4.97
CA ASP A 130 2.25 23.26 4.95
C ASP A 130 2.67 22.83 6.38
N PRO A 131 3.51 21.79 6.58
CA PRO A 131 3.81 21.30 7.92
C PRO A 131 4.43 22.44 8.74
N GLY A 132 3.56 23.29 9.25
CA GLY A 132 3.92 24.45 10.04
C GLY A 132 4.56 23.97 11.35
N THR A 133 5.58 24.66 11.77
CA THR A 133 6.30 24.42 13.02
C THR A 133 5.38 24.41 14.24
N ASP A 134 4.22 25.02 14.15
CA ASP A 134 3.31 25.23 15.29
C ASP A 134 2.58 23.95 15.78
N GLU A 135 2.48 22.90 14.93
CA GLU A 135 1.91 21.60 15.32
C GLU A 135 2.97 20.55 15.69
N ARG A 136 4.26 20.89 15.60
CA ARG A 136 5.38 19.98 15.87
C ARG A 136 5.61 19.86 17.36
N LEU A 137 5.16 18.76 17.94
CA LEU A 137 5.28 18.48 19.38
C LEU A 137 6.61 17.83 19.75
N SER A 138 7.34 17.26 18.77
CA SER A 138 8.60 16.56 18.97
C SER A 138 9.46 16.58 17.72
N ASP A 139 10.77 16.72 17.90
CA ASP A 139 11.76 16.68 16.83
C ASP A 139 12.24 15.25 16.51
N VAL A 140 12.02 14.29 17.41
CA VAL A 140 12.59 12.94 17.34
C VAL A 140 12.30 12.26 16.00
N ALA A 141 11.06 12.33 15.52
CA ALA A 141 10.67 11.69 14.26
C ALA A 141 11.29 12.41 13.05
N TRP A 142 11.36 13.73 13.09
CA TRP A 142 11.98 14.54 12.05
C TRP A 142 13.49 14.32 11.96
N ASP A 143 14.17 14.23 13.10
CA ASP A 143 15.60 13.96 13.17
C ASP A 143 15.93 12.57 12.62
N LEU A 144 15.14 11.56 13.00
CA LEU A 144 15.31 10.21 12.46
C LEU A 144 15.01 10.16 10.95
N ALA A 145 13.97 10.88 10.50
CA ALA A 145 13.67 10.99 9.07
C ALA A 145 14.83 11.62 8.29
N ALA A 146 15.45 12.66 8.83
CA ALA A 146 16.62 13.29 8.21
C ALA A 146 17.86 12.37 8.21
N ALA A 147 18.01 11.53 9.24
CA ALA A 147 19.09 10.54 9.34
C ALA A 147 18.91 9.39 8.33
N LEU A 148 17.70 8.85 8.21
CA LEU A 148 17.36 7.76 7.27
C LEU A 148 17.33 8.25 5.81
N GLY A 149 16.84 9.45 5.56
CA GLY A 149 16.82 10.11 4.26
C GLY A 149 16.21 9.27 3.14
N LEU A 150 16.88 9.24 1.97
CA LEU A 150 16.54 8.31 0.89
C LEU A 150 17.20 6.97 1.16
N GLY A 151 16.40 5.93 1.25
CA GLY A 151 16.81 4.54 1.38
C GLY A 151 16.73 3.78 0.05
N TRP A 152 17.36 2.62 0.02
CA TRP A 152 17.34 1.67 -1.08
C TRP A 152 16.91 0.30 -0.58
N ASN A 153 15.93 -0.33 -1.27
CA ASN A 153 15.56 -1.72 -1.02
C ASN A 153 16.44 -2.66 -1.83
N MET A 154 17.03 -3.64 -1.17
CA MET A 154 17.71 -4.75 -1.83
C MET A 154 16.67 -5.82 -2.23
N GLY A 155 15.77 -5.46 -3.15
CA GLY A 155 14.65 -6.30 -3.56
C GLY A 155 15.07 -7.45 -4.48
N ASN A 156 14.26 -8.51 -4.51
CA ASN A 156 14.52 -9.73 -5.28
C ASN A 156 15.89 -10.36 -4.98
N HIS A 157 16.32 -10.28 -3.74
CA HIS A 157 17.63 -10.75 -3.28
C HIS A 157 17.49 -11.74 -2.12
N MET A 158 17.60 -11.30 -0.85
CA MET A 158 17.35 -12.17 0.31
C MET A 158 15.86 -12.51 0.50
N ASP A 159 14.97 -11.78 -0.14
CA ASP A 159 13.54 -12.04 -0.21
C ASP A 159 13.16 -13.09 -1.27
N ALA A 160 14.05 -13.36 -2.25
CA ALA A 160 13.79 -14.28 -3.35
C ALA A 160 13.71 -15.75 -2.89
N PHE A 161 12.77 -16.51 -3.47
CA PHE A 161 12.57 -17.93 -3.15
C PHE A 161 12.07 -18.72 -4.36
N ASN A 162 12.20 -20.05 -4.28
CA ASN A 162 11.62 -20.99 -5.24
C ASN A 162 10.82 -22.05 -4.46
N GLY A 163 9.51 -22.14 -4.73
CA GLY A 163 8.60 -22.90 -3.87
C GLY A 163 8.56 -22.31 -2.47
N THR A 164 9.15 -22.99 -1.48
CA THR A 164 9.32 -22.48 -0.10
C THR A 164 10.77 -22.25 0.28
N THR A 165 11.70 -22.40 -0.68
CA THR A 165 13.14 -22.35 -0.38
C THR A 165 13.74 -21.00 -0.74
N PRO A 166 14.08 -20.13 0.23
CA PRO A 166 14.76 -18.87 0.00
C PRO A 166 16.16 -19.06 -0.57
N SER A 167 16.51 -18.21 -1.55
CA SER A 167 17.81 -18.22 -2.20
C SER A 167 18.16 -16.84 -2.74
N GLU A 168 19.29 -16.31 -2.32
CA GLU A 168 19.80 -14.98 -2.65
C GLU A 168 19.85 -14.66 -4.14
N THR A 169 19.88 -15.66 -5.02
CA THR A 169 20.12 -15.45 -6.46
C THR A 169 19.04 -16.05 -7.37
N VAL A 170 17.98 -16.64 -6.80
CA VAL A 170 17.03 -17.42 -7.60
C VAL A 170 16.17 -16.56 -8.54
N TRP A 171 16.01 -15.28 -8.23
CA TRP A 171 15.30 -14.33 -9.10
C TRP A 171 16.23 -13.48 -9.97
N GLY A 172 17.50 -13.91 -10.13
CA GLY A 172 18.43 -13.38 -11.14
C GLY A 172 19.44 -12.37 -10.64
N ASN A 173 19.34 -11.88 -9.43
CA ASN A 173 20.34 -11.00 -8.86
C ASN A 173 21.62 -11.76 -8.51
N ALA A 174 22.77 -11.12 -8.70
CA ALA A 174 24.04 -11.63 -8.19
C ALA A 174 24.17 -11.35 -6.69
N LYS A 175 24.95 -12.17 -5.99
CA LYS A 175 25.25 -11.92 -4.58
C LYS A 175 25.84 -10.53 -4.35
N CYS A 176 25.28 -9.81 -3.40
CA CYS A 176 25.80 -8.50 -3.03
C CYS A 176 27.14 -8.61 -2.30
N THR A 177 27.89 -7.52 -2.36
CA THR A 177 29.21 -7.40 -1.75
C THR A 177 29.35 -6.08 -0.99
N GLN A 178 30.40 -5.91 -0.21
CA GLN A 178 30.72 -4.64 0.44
C GLN A 178 30.78 -3.48 -0.56
N ALA A 179 31.25 -3.74 -1.80
CA ALA A 179 31.36 -2.70 -2.83
C ALA A 179 30.00 -2.11 -3.21
N THR A 180 28.94 -2.94 -3.22
CA THR A 180 27.56 -2.49 -3.47
C THR A 180 27.14 -1.42 -2.48
N PHE A 181 27.29 -1.70 -1.19
CA PHE A 181 26.90 -0.77 -0.11
C PHE A 181 27.76 0.49 -0.08
N THR A 182 29.07 0.36 -0.39
CA THR A 182 29.97 1.52 -0.50
C THR A 182 29.52 2.45 -1.63
N LYS A 183 29.13 1.91 -2.79
CA LYS A 183 28.64 2.71 -3.92
C LYS A 183 27.27 3.30 -3.67
N LEU A 184 26.37 2.62 -2.98
CA LEU A 184 25.08 3.18 -2.53
C LEU A 184 25.31 4.43 -1.67
N LYS A 185 26.23 4.36 -0.71
CA LYS A 185 26.59 5.54 0.09
C LYS A 185 27.14 6.68 -0.77
N GLN A 186 28.01 6.37 -1.74
CA GLN A 186 28.58 7.34 -2.68
C GLN A 186 27.51 7.95 -3.60
N ALA A 187 26.47 7.18 -3.97
CA ALA A 187 25.34 7.66 -4.75
C ALA A 187 24.41 8.59 -3.96
N GLY A 188 24.59 8.71 -2.61
CA GLY A 188 23.84 9.63 -1.78
C GLY A 188 22.70 8.99 -0.98
N PHE A 189 22.55 7.66 -1.02
CA PHE A 189 21.64 6.95 -0.11
C PHE A 189 22.14 7.02 1.32
N LYS A 190 21.24 7.11 2.28
CA LYS A 190 21.57 7.15 3.71
C LYS A 190 21.21 5.86 4.45
N SER A 191 20.33 5.07 3.87
CA SER A 191 19.82 3.85 4.48
C SER A 191 19.57 2.76 3.42
N VAL A 192 19.48 1.53 3.89
CA VAL A 192 19.09 0.36 3.09
C VAL A 192 18.01 -0.43 3.82
N ARG A 193 17.03 -0.96 3.09
CA ARG A 193 16.12 -1.98 3.60
C ARG A 193 16.54 -3.31 2.98
N ILE A 194 16.70 -4.31 3.80
CA ILE A 194 17.16 -5.65 3.46
C ILE A 194 15.99 -6.60 3.66
N PRO A 195 15.14 -6.77 2.63
CA PRO A 195 14.05 -7.73 2.66
C PRO A 195 14.58 -9.16 2.81
N VAL A 196 14.02 -9.95 3.74
CA VAL A 196 14.46 -11.32 3.98
C VAL A 196 13.26 -12.25 4.10
N THR A 197 13.22 -13.29 3.29
CA THR A 197 12.26 -14.40 3.38
C THR A 197 12.88 -15.54 4.16
N TRP A 198 12.12 -16.11 5.10
CA TRP A 198 12.61 -17.13 6.02
C TRP A 198 12.07 -18.53 5.72
N LEU A 199 10.79 -18.71 5.38
CA LEU A 199 10.16 -19.98 4.93
C LEU A 199 10.86 -21.25 5.44
N ASP A 200 11.39 -22.10 4.54
CA ASP A 200 12.13 -23.34 4.89
C ASP A 200 13.42 -23.11 5.70
N LYS A 201 13.81 -21.88 5.95
CA LYS A 201 14.92 -21.55 6.84
C LYS A 201 14.52 -21.59 8.31
N ILE A 202 13.24 -21.81 8.61
CA ILE A 202 12.71 -22.00 9.96
C ILE A 202 12.46 -23.49 10.17
N GLY A 203 13.06 -24.06 11.19
CA GLY A 203 12.86 -25.45 11.60
C GLY A 203 11.51 -25.67 12.30
N PRO A 204 11.18 -26.92 12.64
CA PRO A 204 9.87 -27.25 13.19
C PRO A 204 9.67 -26.74 14.64
N ALA A 205 8.39 -26.68 15.03
CA ALA A 205 7.97 -26.42 16.39
C ALA A 205 8.57 -27.47 17.37
N PRO A 206 8.75 -27.11 18.65
CA PRO A 206 8.48 -25.81 19.27
C PRO A 206 9.66 -24.83 19.18
N GLY A 207 10.80 -25.26 18.67
CA GLY A 207 12.00 -24.44 18.68
C GLY A 207 12.12 -23.45 17.55
N TYR A 208 11.50 -23.74 16.41
CA TYR A 208 11.54 -22.90 15.21
C TYR A 208 12.95 -22.39 14.89
N LYS A 209 13.96 -23.32 14.99
CA LYS A 209 15.36 -22.95 14.85
C LYS A 209 15.64 -22.44 13.43
N ILE A 210 16.17 -21.22 13.33
CA ILE A 210 16.58 -20.64 12.05
C ILE A 210 17.85 -21.34 11.54
N ASP A 211 17.94 -21.57 10.23
CA ASP A 211 19.15 -22.02 9.55
C ASP A 211 20.30 -21.04 9.80
N GLU A 212 21.35 -21.52 10.45
CA GLU A 212 22.47 -20.67 10.88
C GLU A 212 23.21 -20.04 9.71
N ALA A 213 23.37 -20.77 8.60
CA ALA A 213 24.08 -20.26 7.42
C ALA A 213 23.30 -19.14 6.76
N TRP A 214 21.95 -19.22 6.74
CA TRP A 214 21.08 -18.16 6.25
C TRP A 214 21.14 -16.92 7.13
N LEU A 215 21.03 -17.09 8.44
CA LEU A 215 21.14 -15.99 9.41
C LEU A 215 22.54 -15.35 9.40
N ASP A 216 23.59 -16.12 9.22
CA ASP A 216 24.97 -15.64 9.07
C ASP A 216 25.11 -14.79 7.80
N ARG A 217 24.49 -15.21 6.68
CA ARG A 217 24.50 -14.40 5.44
C ARG A 217 23.75 -13.10 5.60
N VAL A 218 22.59 -13.09 6.25
CA VAL A 218 21.87 -11.86 6.59
C VAL A 218 22.75 -10.94 7.45
N ALA A 219 23.41 -11.51 8.47
CA ALA A 219 24.31 -10.73 9.34
C ALA A 219 25.53 -10.18 8.61
N GLU A 220 26.07 -10.90 7.64
CA GLU A 220 27.16 -10.42 6.77
C GLU A 220 26.71 -9.20 5.96
N ILE A 221 25.51 -9.27 5.35
CA ILE A 221 24.94 -8.17 4.56
C ILE A 221 24.67 -6.94 5.44
N VAL A 222 24.13 -7.14 6.64
CA VAL A 222 23.97 -6.08 7.65
C VAL A 222 25.31 -5.45 7.98
N GLY A 223 26.38 -6.27 8.09
CA GLY A 223 27.75 -5.78 8.28
C GLY A 223 28.26 -4.91 7.13
N TYR A 224 27.83 -5.17 5.90
CA TYR A 224 28.17 -4.32 4.75
C TYR A 224 27.54 -2.91 4.87
N ALA A 225 26.30 -2.82 5.35
CA ALA A 225 25.63 -1.54 5.62
C ALA A 225 26.37 -0.77 6.73
N GLU A 226 26.72 -1.45 7.83
CA GLU A 226 27.50 -0.88 8.93
C GLU A 226 28.82 -0.29 8.44
N ALA A 227 29.60 -1.10 7.71
CA ALA A 227 30.91 -0.69 7.18
C ALA A 227 30.81 0.47 6.18
N ALA A 228 29.69 0.62 5.48
CA ALA A 228 29.42 1.75 4.59
C ALA A 228 28.86 2.99 5.33
N GLY A 229 28.55 2.90 6.61
CA GLY A 229 27.92 3.97 7.39
C GLY A 229 26.50 4.27 6.93
N LEU A 230 25.75 3.24 6.56
CA LEU A 230 24.33 3.30 6.21
C LEU A 230 23.49 2.83 7.39
N TYR A 231 22.31 3.44 7.56
CA TYR A 231 21.27 2.80 8.36
C TYR A 231 20.78 1.54 7.63
N ALA A 232 20.31 0.55 8.39
CA ALA A 232 19.75 -0.67 7.83
C ALA A 232 18.43 -1.05 8.48
N ILE A 233 17.48 -1.55 7.68
CA ILE A 233 16.23 -2.17 8.14
C ILE A 233 16.25 -3.63 7.69
N VAL A 234 15.95 -4.57 8.61
CA VAL A 234 15.81 -6.00 8.31
C VAL A 234 14.42 -6.46 8.73
N ASN A 235 13.75 -7.27 7.90
CA ASN A 235 12.39 -7.73 8.14
C ASN A 235 12.16 -9.23 7.92
N THR A 236 10.90 -9.67 8.07
CA THR A 236 10.36 -10.86 7.42
C THR A 236 9.54 -10.41 6.21
N HIS A 237 9.84 -10.97 5.02
CA HIS A 237 9.34 -10.40 3.77
C HIS A 237 8.24 -11.25 3.13
N HIS A 238 8.57 -12.27 2.33
CA HIS A 238 7.59 -13.12 1.66
C HIS A 238 7.21 -14.37 2.46
N ASP A 239 7.09 -14.23 3.76
CA ASP A 239 6.67 -15.28 4.69
C ASP A 239 5.14 -15.31 4.87
N GLU A 240 4.48 -14.24 4.39
CA GLU A 240 3.03 -14.12 4.31
C GLU A 240 2.50 -14.81 3.06
N CYS A 241 1.27 -15.13 3.06
CA CYS A 241 0.43 -15.48 1.93
C CYS A 241 -0.43 -16.71 2.23
N ASN A 242 -1.43 -16.96 1.40
CA ASN A 242 -2.29 -18.15 1.49
C ASN A 242 -1.70 -19.37 0.79
N ASN A 243 -0.43 -19.32 0.38
CA ASN A 243 0.22 -20.44 -0.28
C ASN A 243 0.63 -21.52 0.74
N ASP A 244 0.57 -22.76 0.33
CA ASP A 244 1.05 -23.88 1.14
C ASP A 244 2.53 -23.66 1.52
N GLY A 245 2.83 -23.81 2.81
CA GLY A 245 4.18 -23.67 3.34
C GLY A 245 4.57 -22.26 3.80
N HIS A 246 3.74 -21.25 3.59
CA HIS A 246 3.92 -19.92 4.17
C HIS A 246 3.34 -19.88 5.58
N TRP A 247 4.14 -19.44 6.55
CA TRP A 247 3.77 -19.55 7.97
C TRP A 247 2.96 -18.37 8.50
N LEU A 248 3.06 -17.18 7.88
CA LEU A 248 2.28 -15.99 8.27
C LEU A 248 0.92 -15.94 7.56
N ASN A 249 0.08 -16.96 7.77
CA ASN A 249 -1.24 -17.06 7.15
C ASN A 249 -2.29 -16.30 7.95
N ILE A 250 -2.50 -15.03 7.61
CA ILE A 250 -3.42 -14.13 8.32
C ILE A 250 -4.89 -14.55 8.16
N LEU A 251 -5.26 -15.11 7.01
CA LEU A 251 -6.63 -15.59 6.78
C LEU A 251 -6.96 -16.74 7.73
N ALA A 252 -6.07 -17.73 7.83
CA ALA A 252 -6.28 -18.86 8.74
C ALA A 252 -6.30 -18.39 10.21
N ALA A 253 -5.38 -17.50 10.60
CA ALA A 253 -5.34 -16.93 11.95
C ALA A 253 -6.59 -16.11 12.30
N SER A 254 -7.18 -15.43 11.30
CA SER A 254 -8.36 -14.59 11.51
C SER A 254 -9.64 -15.36 11.80
N VAL A 255 -9.70 -16.64 11.43
CA VAL A 255 -10.87 -17.51 11.62
C VAL A 255 -10.65 -18.60 12.67
N ASN A 256 -9.40 -18.82 13.11
CA ASN A 256 -9.05 -19.85 14.08
C ASN A 256 -8.10 -19.28 15.16
N PRO A 257 -8.55 -19.07 16.39
CA PRO A 257 -7.74 -18.57 17.49
C PRO A 257 -6.51 -19.44 17.83
N ASP A 258 -6.61 -20.76 17.76
CA ASP A 258 -5.49 -21.66 18.05
C ASP A 258 -4.39 -21.53 16.99
N THR A 259 -4.78 -21.35 15.72
CA THR A 259 -3.84 -21.04 14.64
C THR A 259 -3.14 -19.71 14.88
N ASN A 260 -3.90 -18.67 15.29
CA ASN A 260 -3.31 -17.38 15.63
C ASN A 260 -2.28 -17.49 16.78
N GLU A 261 -2.61 -18.21 17.85
CA GLU A 261 -1.67 -18.42 18.96
C GLU A 261 -0.42 -19.20 18.53
N SER A 262 -0.57 -20.20 17.66
CA SER A 262 0.57 -20.96 17.11
C SER A 262 1.49 -20.04 16.28
N ILE A 263 0.93 -19.20 15.40
CA ILE A 263 1.71 -18.24 14.61
C ILE A 263 2.40 -17.20 15.51
N LYS A 264 1.72 -16.70 16.55
CA LYS A 264 2.34 -15.80 17.53
C LYS A 264 3.52 -16.44 18.28
N ALA A 265 3.41 -17.73 18.60
CA ALA A 265 4.52 -18.47 19.20
C ALA A 265 5.73 -18.58 18.24
N GLU A 266 5.46 -18.83 16.97
CA GLU A 266 6.48 -18.86 15.92
C GLU A 266 7.12 -17.48 15.71
N ILE A 267 6.34 -16.42 15.61
CA ILE A 267 6.81 -15.02 15.54
C ILE A 267 7.79 -14.74 16.69
N LYS A 268 7.40 -15.09 17.93
CA LYS A 268 8.25 -14.88 19.10
C LYS A 268 9.55 -15.66 19.02
N ALA A 269 9.51 -16.92 18.61
CA ALA A 269 10.70 -17.76 18.50
C ALA A 269 11.65 -17.28 17.40
N VAL A 270 11.14 -16.95 16.23
CA VAL A 270 11.91 -16.45 15.09
C VAL A 270 12.54 -15.09 15.42
N TRP A 271 11.74 -14.13 15.88
CA TRP A 271 12.23 -12.79 16.19
C TRP A 271 13.17 -12.73 17.39
N THR A 272 13.04 -13.66 18.36
CA THR A 272 14.04 -13.79 19.43
C THR A 272 15.40 -14.16 18.86
N GLN A 273 15.48 -15.10 17.92
CA GLN A 273 16.75 -15.52 17.31
C GLN A 273 17.38 -14.43 16.45
N ILE A 274 16.56 -13.76 15.61
CA ILE A 274 17.01 -12.62 14.79
C ILE A 274 17.50 -11.49 15.69
N ALA A 275 16.74 -11.13 16.71
CA ALA A 275 17.09 -10.06 17.63
C ALA A 275 18.36 -10.38 18.45
N ASP A 276 18.52 -11.60 18.95
CA ASP A 276 19.73 -12.04 19.66
C ASP A 276 20.98 -11.95 18.77
N ARG A 277 20.85 -12.29 17.47
CA ARG A 277 21.95 -12.15 16.50
C ARG A 277 22.44 -10.72 16.38
N PHE A 278 21.54 -9.74 16.54
CA PHE A 278 21.83 -8.33 16.31
C PHE A 278 21.83 -7.47 17.58
N LYS A 279 21.74 -8.07 18.78
CA LYS A 279 21.56 -7.31 20.04
C LYS A 279 22.69 -6.32 20.36
N ASP A 280 23.89 -6.55 19.84
CA ASP A 280 25.05 -5.71 20.06
C ASP A 280 25.24 -4.64 18.96
N LYS A 281 24.41 -4.66 17.89
CA LYS A 281 24.44 -3.65 16.83
C LYS A 281 23.85 -2.33 17.32
N GLY A 282 24.43 -1.21 16.84
CA GLY A 282 24.04 0.14 17.24
C GLY A 282 22.65 0.56 16.76
N GLU A 283 22.27 1.81 17.05
CA GLU A 283 20.96 2.38 16.70
C GLU A 283 20.73 2.57 15.17
N TRP A 284 21.77 2.44 14.37
CA TRP A 284 21.71 2.46 12.91
C TRP A 284 20.97 1.24 12.32
N LEU A 285 20.83 0.14 13.08
CA LEU A 285 20.06 -1.04 12.67
C LEU A 285 18.64 -0.96 13.27
N ILE A 286 17.66 -1.07 12.41
CA ILE A 286 16.22 -1.11 12.73
C ILE A 286 15.73 -2.52 12.40
N LEU A 287 14.85 -3.07 13.22
CA LEU A 287 14.14 -4.32 12.91
C LEU A 287 12.70 -3.98 12.55
N GLU A 288 12.22 -4.53 11.45
CA GLU A 288 10.85 -4.35 10.95
C GLU A 288 10.12 -5.68 11.02
N SER A 289 8.93 -5.70 11.64
CA SER A 289 8.23 -6.94 11.94
C SER A 289 7.92 -7.77 10.69
N PHE A 290 7.28 -7.15 9.72
CA PHE A 290 6.75 -7.80 8.53
C PHE A 290 6.81 -6.87 7.32
N ASN A 291 6.59 -7.45 6.14
CA ASN A 291 6.44 -6.73 4.89
C ASN A 291 4.96 -6.34 4.66
N GLU A 292 4.25 -7.07 3.85
CA GLU A 292 2.92 -6.73 3.34
C GLU A 292 1.88 -7.79 3.73
N ILE A 293 1.73 -8.04 5.03
CA ILE A 293 0.82 -9.07 5.53
C ILE A 293 -0.60 -8.84 5.01
N GLN A 294 -1.13 -9.80 4.26
CA GLN A 294 -2.45 -9.78 3.64
C GLN A 294 -2.93 -11.20 3.26
N ASP A 295 -4.17 -11.34 2.81
CA ASP A 295 -4.83 -12.62 2.55
C ASP A 295 -4.83 -13.08 1.07
N GLY A 296 -3.94 -12.53 0.24
CA GLY A 296 -3.89 -12.76 -1.20
C GLY A 296 -4.74 -11.77 -2.01
N GLY A 297 -5.55 -10.95 -1.35
CA GLY A 297 -6.47 -10.02 -2.00
C GLY A 297 -6.10 -8.54 -1.92
N TRP A 298 -5.00 -8.18 -1.27
CA TRP A 298 -4.53 -6.79 -1.15
C TRP A 298 -5.60 -5.83 -0.61
N GLY A 299 -6.40 -6.30 0.36
CA GLY A 299 -7.55 -5.56 0.88
C GLY A 299 -8.82 -5.65 0.01
N ASN A 300 -8.78 -6.41 -1.09
CA ASN A 300 -9.91 -6.57 -2.01
C ASN A 300 -10.60 -7.92 -1.92
N SER A 301 -10.13 -8.85 -1.09
CA SER A 301 -10.80 -10.13 -0.90
C SER A 301 -12.21 -9.95 -0.30
N ALA A 302 -13.09 -10.90 -0.58
CA ALA A 302 -14.44 -10.88 0.00
C ALA A 302 -14.40 -10.96 1.54
N ALA A 303 -13.47 -11.75 2.08
CA ALA A 303 -13.28 -11.90 3.52
C ALA A 303 -12.86 -10.59 4.19
N PHE A 304 -11.85 -9.91 3.62
CA PHE A 304 -11.38 -8.63 4.14
C PHE A 304 -12.46 -7.53 4.03
N ARG A 305 -13.08 -7.37 2.86
CA ARG A 305 -14.12 -6.34 2.65
C ARG A 305 -15.36 -6.52 3.54
N ALA A 306 -15.67 -7.76 3.92
CA ALA A 306 -16.79 -8.01 4.83
C ALA A 306 -16.55 -7.41 6.22
N ASN A 307 -15.34 -7.46 6.74
CA ASN A 307 -14.93 -6.84 8.00
C ASN A 307 -13.39 -6.69 8.08
N PRO A 308 -12.84 -5.57 7.63
CA PRO A 308 -11.39 -5.33 7.66
C PRO A 308 -10.77 -5.46 9.06
N SER A 309 -11.51 -5.08 10.10
CA SER A 309 -11.02 -5.10 11.49
C SER A 309 -10.54 -6.48 11.93
N VAL A 310 -11.10 -7.56 11.39
CA VAL A 310 -10.78 -8.93 11.84
C VAL A 310 -9.31 -9.25 11.54
N GLN A 311 -8.88 -9.10 10.28
CA GLN A 311 -7.49 -9.37 9.88
C GLN A 311 -6.53 -8.28 10.38
N CYS A 312 -6.95 -7.01 10.37
CA CYS A 312 -6.12 -5.93 10.92
C CYS A 312 -5.83 -6.12 12.41
N ASN A 313 -6.80 -6.60 13.19
CA ASN A 313 -6.58 -6.89 14.62
C ASN A 313 -5.63 -8.08 14.84
N VAL A 314 -5.63 -9.08 13.95
CA VAL A 314 -4.63 -10.16 13.99
C VAL A 314 -3.23 -9.60 13.74
N LEU A 315 -3.06 -8.76 12.72
CA LEU A 315 -1.77 -8.12 12.44
C LEU A 315 -1.30 -7.25 13.62
N ASN A 316 -2.19 -6.48 14.25
CA ASN A 316 -1.86 -5.69 15.44
C ASN A 316 -1.33 -6.59 16.58
N GLN A 317 -1.91 -7.77 16.78
CA GLN A 317 -1.43 -8.74 17.77
C GLN A 317 -0.05 -9.32 17.37
N TRP A 318 0.19 -9.58 16.09
CA TRP A 318 1.46 -10.08 15.59
C TRP A 318 2.57 -9.01 15.74
N ASN A 319 2.26 -7.75 15.42
CA ASN A 319 3.17 -6.63 15.66
C ASN A 319 3.54 -6.51 17.14
N GLN A 320 2.57 -6.70 18.07
CA GLN A 320 2.89 -6.72 19.50
C GLN A 320 3.77 -7.91 19.89
N ALA A 321 3.50 -9.12 19.36
CA ALA A 321 4.31 -10.30 19.64
C ALA A 321 5.77 -10.14 19.17
N PHE A 322 5.97 -9.46 18.04
CA PHE A 322 7.30 -9.07 17.55
C PHE A 322 8.00 -8.13 18.54
N VAL A 323 7.34 -7.05 18.94
CA VAL A 323 7.92 -6.06 19.88
C VAL A 323 8.33 -6.73 21.19
N ASP A 324 7.43 -7.54 21.76
CA ASP A 324 7.69 -8.27 23.02
C ASP A 324 8.91 -9.18 22.87
N ALA A 325 9.01 -9.92 21.77
CA ALA A 325 10.13 -10.84 21.51
C ALA A 325 11.46 -10.08 21.41
N VAL A 326 11.51 -9.01 20.62
CA VAL A 326 12.75 -8.24 20.42
C VAL A 326 13.17 -7.58 21.73
N ARG A 327 12.27 -6.93 22.46
CA ARG A 327 12.58 -6.24 23.73
C ARG A 327 13.09 -7.21 24.79
N ALA A 328 12.56 -8.44 24.84
CA ALA A 328 12.96 -9.46 25.81
C ALA A 328 14.42 -9.91 25.65
N THR A 329 15.03 -9.74 24.47
CA THR A 329 16.43 -10.11 24.24
C THR A 329 17.45 -9.18 24.94
N GLY A 330 17.02 -7.96 25.32
CA GLY A 330 17.89 -6.99 26.00
C GLY A 330 19.00 -6.42 25.12
N GLY A 331 20.11 -6.00 25.72
CA GLY A 331 21.18 -5.32 25.01
C GLY A 331 20.68 -4.05 24.29
N ASN A 332 21.19 -3.76 23.11
CA ASN A 332 20.73 -2.61 22.32
C ASN A 332 19.28 -2.78 21.81
N ASN A 333 18.75 -3.99 21.81
CA ASN A 333 17.35 -4.23 21.44
C ASN A 333 16.37 -3.67 22.46
N ALA A 334 16.78 -3.42 23.70
CA ALA A 334 15.94 -2.78 24.71
C ALA A 334 15.47 -1.37 24.29
N THR A 335 16.25 -0.67 23.43
CA THR A 335 15.97 0.71 23.01
C THR A 335 16.10 0.93 21.48
N ARG A 336 16.27 -0.14 20.71
CA ARG A 336 16.34 -0.09 19.25
C ARG A 336 15.02 0.41 18.65
N TRP A 337 15.08 1.19 17.58
CA TRP A 337 13.90 1.48 16.77
C TRP A 337 13.32 0.21 16.13
N LEU A 338 12.01 0.04 16.23
CA LEU A 338 11.27 -1.08 15.65
C LEU A 338 10.21 -0.57 14.68
N GLY A 339 10.21 -1.10 13.47
CA GLY A 339 9.23 -0.78 12.44
C GLY A 339 8.09 -1.79 12.42
N VAL A 340 6.86 -1.32 12.23
CA VAL A 340 5.65 -2.16 12.11
C VAL A 340 4.77 -1.63 10.97
N PRO A 341 4.29 -2.50 10.06
CA PRO A 341 3.47 -2.09 8.93
C PRO A 341 1.98 -2.03 9.28
N THR A 342 1.25 -1.28 8.46
CA THR A 342 -0.20 -1.43 8.31
C THR A 342 -0.54 -2.71 7.54
N TYR A 343 -1.82 -3.13 7.50
CA TYR A 343 -2.26 -4.26 6.69
C TYR A 343 -1.90 -4.05 5.20
N ALA A 344 -1.27 -5.05 4.58
CA ALA A 344 -0.69 -4.98 3.24
C ALA A 344 0.31 -3.81 3.05
N ALA A 345 0.90 -3.29 4.12
CA ALA A 345 1.63 -2.02 4.15
C ALA A 345 0.88 -0.86 3.46
N ASN A 346 -0.44 -0.97 3.31
CA ASN A 346 -1.25 -0.01 2.58
C ASN A 346 -1.67 1.17 3.48
N PRO A 347 -1.36 2.42 3.11
CA PRO A 347 -1.71 3.61 3.89
C PRO A 347 -3.22 3.80 4.09
N GLY A 348 -4.04 3.24 3.18
CA GLY A 348 -5.50 3.29 3.27
C GLY A 348 -6.08 2.52 4.46
N PHE A 349 -5.32 1.62 5.08
CA PHE A 349 -5.77 0.83 6.24
C PHE A 349 -5.22 1.34 7.58
N VAL A 350 -4.59 2.51 7.59
CA VAL A 350 -4.00 3.08 8.81
C VAL A 350 -5.04 3.32 9.93
N ASP A 351 -6.29 3.51 9.59
CA ASP A 351 -7.36 3.73 10.58
C ASP A 351 -7.70 2.45 11.38
N TYR A 352 -7.28 1.26 10.92
CA TYR A 352 -7.36 -0.02 11.63
C TYR A 352 -6.07 -0.38 12.38
N PHE A 353 -5.01 0.42 12.20
CA PHE A 353 -3.72 0.17 12.81
C PHE A 353 -3.70 0.61 14.27
N VAL A 354 -3.14 -0.26 15.13
CA VAL A 354 -2.89 0.07 16.54
C VAL A 354 -1.39 -0.04 16.79
N MET A 355 -0.79 1.07 17.20
CA MET A 355 0.64 1.08 17.56
C MET A 355 0.89 0.14 18.73
N PRO A 356 1.82 -0.82 18.62
CA PRO A 356 2.18 -1.69 19.73
C PRO A 356 2.64 -0.91 20.96
N SER A 357 2.33 -1.45 22.13
CA SER A 357 2.88 -0.96 23.39
C SER A 357 4.37 -1.28 23.44
N ASP A 358 5.18 -0.26 23.65
CA ASP A 358 6.64 -0.39 23.75
C ASP A 358 7.18 0.42 24.94
N PRO A 359 7.81 -0.24 25.94
CA PRO A 359 8.39 0.47 27.08
C PRO A 359 9.46 1.49 26.72
N ALA A 360 10.15 1.28 25.59
CA ALA A 360 11.19 2.20 25.11
C ALA A 360 10.63 3.42 24.37
N GLY A 361 9.37 3.36 23.90
CA GLY A 361 8.77 4.41 23.07
C GLY A 361 9.48 4.57 21.72
N LYS A 362 10.15 3.54 21.22
CA LYS A 362 10.96 3.57 19.98
C LYS A 362 10.29 2.76 18.85
N MET A 363 9.06 3.13 18.53
CA MET A 363 8.27 2.51 17.47
C MET A 363 8.18 3.39 16.23
N MET A 364 8.18 2.78 15.06
CA MET A 364 8.02 3.41 13.76
C MET A 364 6.88 2.75 12.99
N LEU A 365 6.10 3.55 12.28
CA LEU A 365 5.04 3.05 11.38
C LEU A 365 5.59 2.94 9.95
N ALA A 366 5.37 1.80 9.30
CA ALA A 366 5.71 1.56 7.89
C ALA A 366 4.45 1.53 7.00
N PHE A 367 4.57 2.09 5.81
CA PHE A 367 3.65 1.85 4.71
C PHE A 367 4.40 1.86 3.37
N HIS A 368 3.78 1.31 2.31
CA HIS A 368 4.30 1.33 0.95
C HIS A 368 3.45 2.25 0.08
N CYS A 369 4.05 2.83 -0.95
CA CYS A 369 3.36 3.79 -1.79
C CYS A 369 3.78 3.64 -3.26
N TYR A 370 2.95 2.96 -4.03
CA TYR A 370 3.10 2.78 -5.47
C TYR A 370 1.97 3.46 -6.27
N ASP A 371 1.36 4.49 -5.66
CA ASP A 371 0.28 5.23 -6.32
C ASP A 371 0.80 6.18 -7.41
N PRO A 372 0.08 6.29 -8.54
CA PRO A 372 -0.97 5.39 -8.99
C PRO A 372 -0.39 4.12 -9.61
N TYR A 373 -0.91 2.95 -9.22
CA TYR A 373 -0.41 1.63 -9.62
C TYR A 373 -0.18 1.48 -11.13
N ASP A 374 -1.12 1.95 -11.95
CA ASP A 374 -1.05 1.84 -13.42
C ASP A 374 0.08 2.69 -14.04
N PHE A 375 0.61 3.67 -13.31
CA PHE A 375 1.77 4.43 -13.73
C PHE A 375 3.09 3.84 -13.19
N THR A 376 3.08 3.29 -12.00
CA THR A 376 4.30 2.94 -11.25
C THR A 376 4.73 1.48 -11.43
N ILE A 377 3.80 0.52 -11.24
CA ILE A 377 4.09 -0.93 -11.27
C ILE A 377 3.42 -1.60 -12.47
N GLY A 378 2.19 -1.20 -12.81
CA GLY A 378 1.36 -1.83 -13.82
C GLY A 378 2.02 -1.97 -15.19
N ASP A 379 1.26 -2.36 -16.20
CA ASP A 379 1.79 -2.60 -17.56
C ASP A 379 2.32 -1.31 -18.24
N ALA A 380 2.58 -0.29 -17.46
CA ALA A 380 3.06 1.03 -17.92
C ALA A 380 2.20 1.63 -19.04
N GLN A 381 0.88 1.43 -18.94
CA GLN A 381 -0.08 1.93 -19.93
C GLN A 381 -0.07 3.44 -20.03
N TYR A 382 0.23 4.11 -18.92
CA TYR A 382 0.23 5.57 -18.85
C TYR A 382 1.65 6.14 -18.95
N SER A 383 1.81 7.08 -19.89
CA SER A 383 3.08 7.80 -20.09
C SER A 383 3.19 9.05 -19.23
N ASP A 384 2.05 9.58 -18.76
CA ASP A 384 1.95 10.86 -18.09
C ASP A 384 1.50 10.70 -16.63
N TRP A 385 1.94 11.65 -15.80
CA TRP A 385 1.52 11.77 -14.41
C TRP A 385 1.38 13.24 -14.00
N GLY A 386 0.53 13.49 -12.99
CA GLY A 386 0.39 14.79 -12.35
C GLY A 386 -0.51 15.77 -13.12
N HIS A 387 -0.55 17.03 -12.64
CA HIS A 387 -1.48 18.06 -13.10
C HIS A 387 -1.31 18.45 -14.58
N THR A 388 -0.12 18.29 -15.15
CA THR A 388 0.16 18.57 -16.56
C THR A 388 -0.02 17.36 -17.46
N GLY A 389 -0.29 16.18 -16.91
CA GLY A 389 -0.52 14.96 -17.67
C GLY A 389 -1.77 15.08 -18.55
N LYS A 390 -1.67 14.64 -19.81
CA LYS A 390 -2.77 14.71 -20.77
C LYS A 390 -3.86 13.69 -20.42
N ALA A 391 -5.11 14.13 -20.42
CA ALA A 391 -6.25 13.23 -20.27
C ALA A 391 -6.19 12.07 -21.27
N GLY A 392 -6.39 10.83 -20.80
CA GLY A 392 -6.24 9.60 -21.58
C GLY A 392 -4.82 9.02 -21.60
N ASN A 393 -3.78 9.80 -21.24
CA ASN A 393 -2.39 9.33 -21.11
C ASN A 393 -1.95 9.20 -19.64
N LYS A 394 -2.78 9.56 -18.70
CA LYS A 394 -2.50 9.45 -17.26
C LYS A 394 -3.56 8.61 -16.54
N ALA A 395 -3.14 7.92 -15.48
CA ALA A 395 -4.06 7.28 -14.55
C ALA A 395 -4.94 8.32 -13.85
N ASN A 396 -6.14 7.95 -13.49
CA ASN A 396 -7.03 8.77 -12.68
C ASN A 396 -6.60 8.70 -11.21
N GLY A 397 -6.66 9.84 -10.52
CA GLY A 397 -6.30 9.95 -9.11
C GLY A 397 -4.78 9.94 -8.85
N SER A 398 -4.41 10.03 -7.60
CA SER A 398 -3.03 9.93 -7.10
C SER A 398 -2.03 10.85 -7.82
N ASP A 399 -2.42 12.11 -8.01
CA ASP A 399 -1.56 13.18 -8.49
C ASP A 399 -0.80 13.86 -7.32
N GLU A 400 -0.27 15.05 -7.56
CA GLU A 400 0.50 15.79 -6.57
C GLU A 400 -0.30 16.11 -5.30
N GLU A 401 -1.60 16.43 -5.43
CA GLU A 401 -2.45 16.75 -4.29
C GLU A 401 -2.74 15.50 -3.43
N TYR A 402 -2.89 14.34 -4.06
CA TYR A 402 -3.00 13.08 -3.34
C TYR A 402 -1.79 12.85 -2.43
N PHE A 403 -0.55 13.01 -2.94
CA PHE A 403 0.66 12.81 -2.14
C PHE A 403 0.77 13.83 -1.01
N LYS A 404 0.42 15.10 -1.24
CA LYS A 404 0.37 16.11 -0.20
C LYS A 404 -0.61 15.70 0.91
N ALA A 405 -1.82 15.33 0.55
CA ALA A 405 -2.86 14.94 1.50
C ALA A 405 -2.44 13.71 2.30
N LEU A 406 -1.98 12.66 1.61
CA LEU A 406 -1.56 11.41 2.23
C LEU A 406 -0.39 11.62 3.20
N PHE A 407 0.68 12.28 2.76
CA PHE A 407 1.87 12.46 3.59
C PHE A 407 1.59 13.41 4.77
N ASN A 408 0.80 14.47 4.55
CA ASN A 408 0.37 15.36 5.62
C ASN A 408 -0.48 14.62 6.68
N LYS A 409 -1.36 13.68 6.30
CA LYS A 409 -2.10 12.84 7.24
C LYS A 409 -1.14 12.11 8.20
N PHE A 410 -0.07 11.50 7.68
CA PHE A 410 0.93 10.84 8.50
C PHE A 410 1.76 11.81 9.34
N THR A 411 2.15 12.95 8.78
CA THR A 411 2.90 13.97 9.52
C THR A 411 2.12 14.45 10.73
N ARG A 412 0.88 14.84 10.55
CA ARG A 412 0.03 15.37 11.64
C ARG A 412 -0.32 14.32 12.69
N ASN A 413 -0.64 13.10 12.24
CA ASN A 413 -1.12 12.07 13.15
C ASN A 413 0.00 11.36 13.91
N TYR A 414 1.23 11.33 13.36
CA TYR A 414 2.34 10.55 13.90
C TYR A 414 3.63 11.38 14.01
N VAL A 415 4.20 11.89 12.91
CA VAL A 415 5.55 12.48 12.89
C VAL A 415 5.64 13.69 13.83
N ASN A 416 4.69 14.60 13.78
CA ASN A 416 4.64 15.77 14.67
C ASN A 416 4.44 15.41 16.15
N LYS A 417 3.97 14.20 16.44
CA LYS A 417 3.82 13.64 17.79
C LYS A 417 5.04 12.85 18.26
N GLY A 418 6.10 12.79 17.46
CA GLY A 418 7.34 12.09 17.78
C GLY A 418 7.35 10.62 17.40
N ILE A 419 6.35 10.14 16.63
CA ILE A 419 6.29 8.77 16.11
C ILE A 419 6.80 8.79 14.67
N PRO A 420 8.00 8.25 14.39
CA PRO A 420 8.51 8.21 13.03
C PRO A 420 7.64 7.35 12.12
N VAL A 421 7.48 7.80 10.88
CA VAL A 421 6.80 7.06 9.81
C VAL A 421 7.73 6.99 8.62
N TYR A 422 7.80 5.87 7.94
CA TYR A 422 8.61 5.72 6.74
C TYR A 422 7.85 5.01 5.61
N ILE A 423 8.20 5.40 4.39
CA ILE A 423 7.72 4.74 3.18
C ILE A 423 8.68 3.59 2.91
N GLY A 424 8.30 2.36 3.35
CA GLY A 424 9.14 1.17 3.26
C GLY A 424 9.46 0.77 1.82
N GLU A 425 8.52 1.05 0.91
CA GLU A 425 8.71 0.87 -0.52
C GLU A 425 7.99 1.97 -1.30
N PHE A 426 8.67 2.51 -2.30
CA PHE A 426 8.11 3.31 -3.37
C PHE A 426 8.94 3.10 -4.63
N GLY A 427 8.41 3.42 -5.78
CA GLY A 427 9.16 3.31 -7.01
C GLY A 427 8.28 3.54 -8.24
N CYS A 428 8.91 3.47 -9.38
CA CYS A 428 8.23 3.49 -10.67
C CYS A 428 9.05 2.67 -11.65
N SER A 429 8.40 1.76 -12.37
CA SER A 429 9.04 0.93 -13.40
C SER A 429 9.80 1.80 -14.40
N MET A 430 11.00 1.37 -14.74
CA MET A 430 11.92 2.10 -15.61
C MET A 430 11.27 2.41 -16.97
N ARG A 431 11.45 3.63 -17.44
CA ARG A 431 10.99 4.09 -18.76
C ARG A 431 12.11 4.13 -19.77
N ASN A 432 11.78 3.89 -21.04
CA ASN A 432 12.73 4.03 -22.12
C ASN A 432 13.02 5.52 -22.40
N LYS A 433 14.26 5.92 -22.26
CA LYS A 433 14.71 7.31 -22.51
C LYS A 433 14.46 7.80 -23.93
N SER A 434 14.33 6.89 -24.91
CA SER A 434 13.97 7.25 -26.28
C SER A 434 12.53 7.77 -26.41
N ASP A 435 11.62 7.41 -25.49
CA ASP A 435 10.33 8.07 -25.30
C ASP A 435 10.53 9.27 -24.38
N SER A 436 10.87 10.40 -24.97
CA SER A 436 11.22 11.61 -24.23
C SER A 436 10.09 12.12 -23.33
N ARG A 437 8.81 11.88 -23.72
CA ARG A 437 7.65 12.28 -22.94
C ARG A 437 7.51 11.41 -21.69
N SER A 438 7.43 10.10 -21.87
CA SER A 438 7.32 9.16 -20.76
C SER A 438 8.52 9.28 -19.80
N TRP A 439 9.72 9.48 -20.32
CA TRP A 439 10.95 9.73 -19.55
C TRP A 439 10.88 11.01 -18.71
N ALA A 440 10.31 12.09 -19.27
CA ALA A 440 10.15 13.35 -18.54
C ALA A 440 9.18 13.21 -17.36
N PHE A 441 8.02 12.59 -17.57
CA PHE A 441 7.04 12.34 -16.49
C PHE A 441 7.55 11.35 -15.45
N TYR A 442 8.27 10.32 -15.85
CA TYR A 442 8.94 9.37 -14.95
C TYR A 442 9.89 10.08 -13.98
N LYS A 443 10.76 10.94 -14.50
CA LYS A 443 11.68 11.73 -13.67
C LYS A 443 10.94 12.69 -12.74
N TYR A 444 9.95 13.36 -13.27
CA TYR A 444 9.12 14.30 -12.50
C TYR A 444 8.39 13.60 -11.34
N TYR A 445 7.80 12.43 -11.60
CA TYR A 445 7.14 11.62 -10.57
C TYR A 445 8.11 11.30 -9.42
N LEU A 446 9.26 10.72 -9.74
CA LEU A 446 10.25 10.32 -8.72
C LEU A 446 10.83 11.53 -7.96
N GLU A 447 11.09 12.64 -8.66
CA GLU A 447 11.51 13.89 -7.99
C GLU A 447 10.44 14.41 -7.04
N TYR A 448 9.19 14.47 -7.50
CA TYR A 448 8.08 15.01 -6.72
C TYR A 448 7.78 14.16 -5.48
N VAL A 449 7.65 12.84 -5.63
CA VAL A 449 7.35 11.93 -4.52
C VAL A 449 8.43 11.99 -3.44
N VAL A 450 9.71 11.94 -3.83
CA VAL A 450 10.83 12.03 -2.88
C VAL A 450 10.89 13.42 -2.22
N LYS A 451 10.63 14.49 -2.98
CA LYS A 451 10.59 15.85 -2.42
C LYS A 451 9.42 16.03 -1.46
N ALA A 452 8.25 15.49 -1.80
CA ALA A 452 7.10 15.49 -0.91
C ALA A 452 7.40 14.68 0.37
N ALA A 453 7.94 13.47 0.26
CA ALA A 453 8.34 12.66 1.40
C ALA A 453 9.27 13.44 2.35
N LYS A 454 10.31 14.10 1.82
CA LYS A 454 11.18 14.98 2.60
C LYS A 454 10.42 16.11 3.28
N THR A 455 9.56 16.80 2.54
CA THR A 455 8.79 17.97 3.04
C THR A 455 7.92 17.58 4.22
N TYR A 456 7.38 16.38 4.21
CA TYR A 456 6.48 15.85 5.24
C TYR A 456 7.18 14.98 6.30
N GLY A 457 8.52 14.91 6.32
CA GLY A 457 9.29 14.20 7.33
C GLY A 457 9.21 12.68 7.24
N LEU A 458 9.05 12.14 6.03
CA LEU A 458 8.95 10.72 5.74
C LEU A 458 10.21 10.24 5.00
N PRO A 459 11.11 9.46 5.59
CA PRO A 459 12.16 8.78 4.84
C PRO A 459 11.51 7.76 3.89
N ALA A 460 12.06 7.64 2.69
CA ALA A 460 11.47 6.81 1.64
C ALA A 460 12.52 5.85 1.06
N PHE A 461 12.13 4.59 0.88
CA PHE A 461 13.01 3.51 0.43
C PHE A 461 12.63 3.10 -1.00
N LEU A 462 13.50 3.44 -1.95
CA LEU A 462 13.34 3.08 -3.36
C LEU A 462 13.35 1.56 -3.53
N TRP A 463 12.30 0.99 -4.14
CA TRP A 463 12.30 -0.41 -4.52
C TRP A 463 13.21 -0.64 -5.72
N ASP A 464 14.19 -1.50 -5.56
CA ASP A 464 15.11 -1.92 -6.62
C ASP A 464 15.18 -3.45 -6.61
N ASN A 465 14.57 -4.06 -7.62
CA ASN A 465 14.57 -5.51 -7.76
C ASN A 465 15.66 -6.05 -8.69
N GLY A 466 16.54 -5.17 -9.18
CA GLY A 466 17.62 -5.52 -10.09
C GLY A 466 17.15 -5.95 -11.50
N ALA A 467 15.84 -5.88 -11.80
CA ALA A 467 15.31 -6.29 -13.09
C ALA A 467 15.69 -5.29 -14.19
N PRO A 468 16.45 -5.70 -15.22
CA PRO A 468 16.83 -4.83 -16.32
C PRO A 468 15.65 -4.60 -17.28
N GLY A 469 15.76 -3.55 -18.11
CA GLY A 469 14.76 -3.26 -19.15
C GLY A 469 13.78 -2.18 -18.76
N TYR A 470 12.61 -2.20 -19.39
CA TYR A 470 11.59 -1.16 -19.27
C TYR A 470 10.21 -1.79 -19.11
N GLY A 471 9.29 -1.06 -18.47
CA GLY A 471 7.90 -1.49 -18.26
C GLY A 471 7.71 -2.26 -16.97
N LYS A 472 6.64 -3.03 -16.92
CA LYS A 472 6.16 -3.69 -15.70
C LYS A 472 7.28 -4.40 -14.93
N GLU A 473 7.37 -4.12 -13.63
CA GLU A 473 8.33 -4.72 -12.70
C GLU A 473 9.82 -4.54 -13.07
N CYS A 474 10.15 -3.66 -14.01
CA CYS A 474 11.54 -3.31 -14.29
C CYS A 474 12.00 -2.18 -13.37
N HIS A 475 12.49 -2.52 -12.19
CA HIS A 475 12.99 -1.59 -11.18
C HIS A 475 14.51 -1.75 -10.95
N GLY A 476 15.27 -2.00 -12.02
CA GLY A 476 16.72 -2.16 -11.93
C GLY A 476 17.46 -0.82 -11.96
N TYR A 477 17.77 -0.26 -10.81
CA TYR A 477 18.53 1.00 -10.70
C TYR A 477 20.00 0.75 -10.44
N ILE A 478 20.33 -0.17 -9.54
CA ILE A 478 21.68 -0.49 -9.10
C ILE A 478 21.91 -1.99 -9.30
N ASN A 479 23.02 -2.37 -9.89
CA ASN A 479 23.43 -3.76 -9.98
C ASN A 479 23.78 -4.28 -8.57
N HIS A 480 23.05 -5.25 -8.07
CA HIS A 480 23.18 -5.72 -6.70
C HIS A 480 24.56 -6.36 -6.40
N GLY A 481 25.20 -6.97 -7.39
CA GLY A 481 26.53 -7.58 -7.20
C GLY A 481 27.68 -6.60 -7.22
N THR A 482 27.57 -5.51 -8.00
CA THR A 482 28.69 -4.57 -8.24
C THR A 482 28.46 -3.17 -7.67
N GLY A 483 27.21 -2.79 -7.43
CA GLY A 483 26.81 -1.44 -7.02
C GLY A 483 26.87 -0.41 -8.16
N ASP A 484 27.06 -0.82 -9.40
CA ASP A 484 27.07 0.08 -10.55
C ASP A 484 25.64 0.45 -10.96
N TYR A 485 25.48 1.65 -11.53
CA TYR A 485 24.21 2.06 -12.12
C TYR A 485 23.83 1.19 -13.30
N MET A 486 22.55 0.87 -13.44
CA MET A 486 22.00 0.09 -14.54
C MET A 486 21.40 1.00 -15.63
N GLY A 487 21.83 0.85 -16.87
CA GLY A 487 21.32 1.67 -17.98
C GLY A 487 21.39 3.18 -17.71
N ASP A 488 20.26 3.87 -17.86
CA ASP A 488 20.13 5.32 -17.62
C ASP A 488 19.77 5.68 -16.16
N SER A 489 19.81 4.72 -15.23
CA SER A 489 19.33 4.91 -13.85
C SER A 489 20.09 5.97 -13.07
N LYS A 490 21.34 6.25 -13.43
CA LYS A 490 22.14 7.28 -12.75
C LYS A 490 21.45 8.64 -12.73
N GLU A 491 20.88 9.06 -13.87
CA GLU A 491 20.17 10.34 -13.96
C GLU A 491 19.00 10.40 -12.98
N VAL A 492 18.29 9.29 -12.82
CA VAL A 492 17.12 9.19 -11.97
C VAL A 492 17.50 9.12 -10.49
N VAL A 493 18.53 8.35 -10.16
CA VAL A 493 19.05 8.26 -8.79
C VAL A 493 19.60 9.62 -8.33
N ASP A 494 20.33 10.34 -9.20
CA ASP A 494 20.83 11.68 -8.90
C ASP A 494 19.69 12.66 -8.62
N ILE A 495 18.57 12.59 -9.36
CA ILE A 495 17.38 13.42 -9.13
C ILE A 495 16.76 13.10 -7.77
N MET A 496 16.54 11.84 -7.44
CA MET A 496 15.95 11.42 -6.17
C MET A 496 16.84 11.78 -4.97
N THR A 497 18.14 11.52 -5.08
CA THR A 497 19.09 11.85 -4.01
C THR A 497 19.21 13.36 -3.82
N ASN A 498 19.15 14.14 -4.90
CA ASN A 498 19.06 15.60 -4.80
C ASN A 498 17.73 16.03 -4.15
N ALA A 499 16.59 15.46 -4.53
CA ALA A 499 15.29 15.78 -3.97
C ALA A 499 15.26 15.58 -2.45
N MET A 500 15.88 14.52 -1.96
CA MET A 500 15.99 14.23 -0.52
C MET A 500 17.06 15.06 0.19
N ASN A 501 18.25 15.21 -0.38
CA ASN A 501 19.40 15.72 0.35
C ASN A 501 19.64 17.23 0.17
N ASN A 502 19.10 17.85 -0.88
CA ASN A 502 19.30 19.28 -1.14
C ASN A 502 18.60 20.15 -0.09
N ALA A 503 19.38 20.89 0.68
CA ALA A 503 18.92 21.75 1.77
C ALA A 503 18.65 23.20 1.34
N SER A 504 18.75 23.53 0.05
CA SER A 504 18.49 24.90 -0.44
C SER A 504 17.06 25.32 -0.13
N PRO A 505 16.83 26.46 0.53
CA PRO A 505 15.50 26.97 0.79
C PRO A 505 14.74 27.34 -0.49
N ALA A 506 15.45 27.52 -1.61
CA ALA A 506 14.83 27.77 -2.92
C ALA A 506 14.36 26.49 -3.63
N TYR A 507 14.70 25.31 -3.12
CA TYR A 507 14.29 24.02 -3.69
C TYR A 507 13.16 23.43 -2.83
N THR A 508 11.95 23.90 -3.08
CA THR A 508 10.74 23.52 -2.37
C THR A 508 9.88 22.56 -3.19
N LEU A 509 8.85 21.99 -2.57
CA LEU A 509 7.89 21.13 -3.28
C LEU A 509 7.18 21.91 -4.40
N GLU A 510 6.85 23.19 -4.15
CA GLU A 510 6.21 24.08 -5.14
C GLU A 510 7.13 24.35 -6.33
N THR A 511 8.45 24.48 -6.10
CA THR A 511 9.39 24.66 -7.21
C THR A 511 9.54 23.41 -8.07
N VAL A 512 9.39 22.23 -7.49
CA VAL A 512 9.30 20.96 -8.24
C VAL A 512 7.98 20.90 -9.01
N TYR A 513 6.85 21.19 -8.36
CA TYR A 513 5.54 21.26 -8.99
C TYR A 513 5.51 22.18 -10.22
N ALA A 514 6.10 23.38 -10.11
CA ALA A 514 6.16 24.34 -11.21
C ALA A 514 7.00 23.87 -12.40
N LYS A 515 7.86 22.85 -12.23
CA LYS A 515 8.70 22.27 -13.28
C LYS A 515 8.09 21.03 -13.94
N ALA A 516 6.83 20.71 -13.64
CA ALA A 516 6.15 19.59 -14.28
C ALA A 516 6.32 19.62 -15.81
N PRO A 517 6.46 18.46 -16.47
CA PRO A 517 6.62 18.39 -17.91
C PRO A 517 5.47 19.11 -18.61
N LYS A 518 5.78 19.90 -19.64
CA LYS A 518 4.75 20.60 -20.42
C LYS A 518 4.24 19.71 -21.55
N ASN A 519 2.96 19.83 -21.86
CA ASN A 519 2.30 19.15 -22.98
C ASN A 519 2.85 19.61 -24.34
#